data_1f83cffb08e58a48b8ec98536e2dc8b2
#
_entry.id   1f83cffb08e58a48b8ec98536e2dc8b2
#
_cell.length_a   1.000
_cell.length_b   1.000
_cell.length_c   1.000
_cell.angle_alpha   90.00
_cell.angle_beta   90.00
_cell.angle_gamma   90.00
#
_symmetry.space_group_name_H-M   'P 1'
#
loop_
_entity.id
_entity.type
_entity.pdbx_description
1 polymer ?
#
loop_
_entity_poly.entity_id
_entity_poly.type
_entity_poly.pdbx_seq_one_letter_code
_entity_poly.pdbx_strand_id
1 'polypeptide(L)'
;MKARTLERVRPRVEHFARLMGVTPTSVSVTSAQKRWGSCSSTGKVHFSFLLAEQPPEFIDSVVVHELCHLVHHDHSPAFWDMVRRYDVHFRSKRYQPG
;
A
#
# COMPACT_ATOMS: atom_id res chain seq x y z
N MET A 1 -14.39 2.95 -12.43
CA MET A 1 -13.76 3.44 -11.19
C MET A 1 -12.58 2.58 -10.74
N LYS A 2 -12.76 1.25 -10.70
CA LYS A 2 -11.64 0.40 -10.29
C LYS A 2 -10.47 0.45 -11.26
N ALA A 3 -10.74 0.56 -12.56
CA ALA A 3 -9.69 0.66 -13.56
C ALA A 3 -8.86 1.93 -13.37
N ARG A 4 -9.51 3.04 -13.05
CA ARG A 4 -8.82 4.31 -12.80
C ARG A 4 -7.91 4.22 -11.58
N THR A 5 -8.40 3.57 -10.53
CA THR A 5 -7.61 3.37 -9.32
C THR A 5 -6.39 2.52 -9.64
N LEU A 6 -6.58 1.43 -10.39
CA LEU A 6 -5.48 0.55 -10.75
C LEU A 6 -4.42 1.28 -11.58
N GLU A 7 -4.85 2.15 -12.50
CA GLU A 7 -3.92 2.95 -13.29
C GLU A 7 -3.03 3.84 -12.44
N ARG A 8 -3.57 4.36 -11.33
CA ARG A 8 -2.81 5.23 -10.43
C ARG A 8 -1.94 4.44 -9.46
N VAL A 9 -2.43 3.29 -9.01
CA VAL A 9 -1.78 2.52 -7.96
C VAL A 9 -0.68 1.60 -8.51
N ARG A 10 -0.93 0.95 -9.64
CA ARG A 10 0.00 -0.05 -10.18
C ARG A 10 1.43 0.49 -10.41
N PRO A 11 1.64 1.66 -11.04
CA PRO A 11 3.00 2.16 -11.22
C PRO A 11 3.71 2.39 -9.88
N ARG A 12 2.97 2.81 -8.86
CA ARG A 12 3.56 3.04 -7.55
C ARG A 12 3.90 1.73 -6.86
N VAL A 13 3.06 0.71 -7.03
CA VAL A 13 3.38 -0.62 -6.52
C VAL A 13 4.66 -1.13 -7.16
N GLU A 14 4.78 -1.02 -8.48
CA GLU A 14 5.98 -1.48 -9.17
C GLU A 14 7.22 -0.74 -8.69
N HIS A 15 7.12 0.57 -8.53
CA HIS A 15 8.22 1.40 -8.05
C HIS A 15 8.69 0.96 -6.66
N PHE A 16 7.77 0.87 -5.71
CA PHE A 16 8.15 0.54 -4.34
C PHE A 16 8.51 -0.93 -4.16
N ALA A 17 7.86 -1.82 -4.90
CA ALA A 17 8.22 -3.24 -4.85
C ALA A 17 9.67 -3.46 -5.28
N ARG A 18 10.10 -2.74 -6.31
CA ARG A 18 11.48 -2.80 -6.79
C ARG A 18 12.45 -2.24 -5.75
N LEU A 19 12.12 -1.08 -5.16
CA LEU A 19 12.94 -0.47 -4.13
C LEU A 19 13.09 -1.36 -2.90
N MET A 20 11.99 -1.99 -2.50
CA MET A 20 11.93 -2.80 -1.28
C MET A 20 12.40 -4.23 -1.49
N GLY A 21 12.57 -4.64 -2.73
CA GLY A 21 12.98 -6.00 -3.04
C GLY A 21 11.89 -7.03 -2.77
N VAL A 22 10.62 -6.65 -2.93
CA VAL A 22 9.48 -7.56 -2.70
C VAL A 22 8.70 -7.72 -3.99
N THR A 23 7.98 -8.82 -4.10
CA THR A 23 7.16 -9.12 -5.28
C THR A 23 5.79 -9.60 -4.84
N PRO A 24 4.76 -8.75 -4.96
CA PRO A 24 3.40 -9.20 -4.65
C PRO A 24 2.94 -10.24 -5.67
N THR A 25 2.13 -11.19 -5.19
CA THR A 25 1.57 -12.23 -6.06
C THR A 25 0.58 -11.64 -7.05
N SER A 26 -0.24 -10.71 -6.56
CA SER A 26 -1.19 -9.99 -7.42
C SER A 26 -1.56 -8.66 -6.78
N VAL A 27 -2.04 -7.75 -7.62
CA VAL A 27 -2.51 -6.44 -7.19
C VAL A 27 -3.92 -6.29 -7.74
N SER A 28 -4.87 -5.96 -6.87
CA SER A 28 -6.25 -5.77 -7.30
C SER A 28 -6.90 -4.61 -6.55
N VAL A 29 -8.04 -4.16 -7.07
CA VAL A 29 -8.80 -3.07 -6.50
C VAL A 29 -10.13 -3.62 -6.02
N THR A 30 -10.54 -3.22 -4.83
CA THR A 30 -11.78 -3.68 -4.21
C THR A 30 -12.77 -2.55 -4.03
N SER A 31 -14.00 -2.90 -3.66
CA SER A 31 -15.05 -1.93 -3.35
C SER A 31 -15.08 -1.57 -1.87
N ALA A 32 -14.03 -1.92 -1.11
CA ALA A 32 -13.97 -1.66 0.32
C ALA A 32 -14.04 -0.15 0.60
N GLN A 33 -14.84 0.22 1.60
CA GLN A 33 -15.00 1.62 1.96
C GLN A 33 -14.48 1.91 3.37
N LYS A 34 -14.10 0.88 4.12
CA LYS A 34 -13.64 1.03 5.50
C LYS A 34 -12.14 0.86 5.69
N ARG A 35 -11.43 0.46 4.65
CA ARG A 35 -9.97 0.36 4.69
C ARG A 35 -9.41 0.74 3.34
N TRP A 36 -8.22 1.31 3.37
CA TRP A 36 -7.56 1.77 2.16
C TRP A 36 -6.87 0.64 1.40
N GLY A 37 -6.47 -0.41 2.11
CA GLY A 37 -5.81 -1.54 1.48
C GLY A 37 -5.75 -2.72 2.42
N SER A 38 -5.29 -3.85 1.89
CA SER A 38 -5.06 -5.06 2.66
C SER A 38 -4.04 -5.93 1.95
N CYS A 39 -3.48 -6.87 2.69
CA CYS A 39 -2.49 -7.80 2.16
C CYS A 39 -2.77 -9.18 2.74
N SER A 40 -2.88 -10.18 1.88
CA SER A 40 -3.12 -11.55 2.33
C SER A 40 -1.80 -12.25 2.64
N SER A 41 -1.88 -13.35 3.38
CA SER A 41 -0.71 -14.15 3.71
C SER A 41 -0.08 -14.81 2.48
N THR A 42 -0.81 -14.87 1.37
CA THR A 42 -0.31 -15.44 0.12
C THR A 42 0.32 -14.39 -0.80
N GLY A 43 0.44 -13.15 -0.34
CA GLY A 43 1.10 -12.10 -1.10
C GLY A 43 0.18 -11.31 -2.03
N LYS A 44 -1.12 -11.48 -1.92
CA LYS A 44 -2.08 -10.70 -2.71
C LYS A 44 -2.33 -9.37 -2.03
N VAL A 45 -2.19 -8.28 -2.79
CA VAL A 45 -2.35 -6.93 -2.28
C VAL A 45 -3.62 -6.34 -2.88
N HIS A 46 -4.45 -5.74 -2.04
CA HIS A 46 -5.72 -5.15 -2.45
C HIS A 46 -5.75 -3.68 -2.05
N PHE A 47 -6.33 -2.85 -2.91
CA PHE A 47 -6.46 -1.42 -2.67
C PHE A 47 -7.90 -0.99 -2.86
N SER A 48 -8.34 -0.02 -2.07
CA SER A 48 -9.69 0.52 -2.18
C SER A 48 -9.84 1.36 -3.46
N PHE A 49 -10.98 1.24 -4.12
CA PHE A 49 -11.28 2.07 -5.29
C PHE A 49 -11.26 3.57 -4.95
N LEU A 50 -11.46 3.91 -3.67
CA LEU A 50 -11.46 5.30 -3.21
C LEU A 50 -10.09 5.97 -3.33
N LEU A 51 -9.01 5.20 -3.51
CA LEU A 51 -7.68 5.77 -3.66
C LEU A 51 -7.54 6.60 -4.93
N ALA A 52 -8.39 6.38 -5.94
CA ALA A 52 -8.33 7.18 -7.17
C ALA A 52 -8.49 8.68 -6.92
N GLU A 53 -9.16 9.05 -5.83
CA GLU A 53 -9.44 10.45 -5.51
C GLU A 53 -8.44 11.04 -4.50
N GLN A 54 -7.43 10.28 -4.09
CA GLN A 54 -6.50 10.71 -3.06
C GLN A 54 -5.23 11.31 -3.66
N PRO A 55 -4.54 12.19 -2.91
CA PRO A 55 -3.26 12.75 -3.38
C PRO A 55 -2.20 11.69 -3.58
N PRO A 56 -1.21 11.94 -4.45
CA PRO A 56 -0.15 10.96 -4.71
C PRO A 56 0.60 10.51 -3.46
N GLU A 57 0.88 11.42 -2.53
CA GLU A 57 1.61 11.06 -1.31
C GLU A 57 0.80 10.14 -0.42
N PHE A 58 -0.53 10.26 -0.41
CA PHE A 58 -1.37 9.35 0.34
C PHE A 58 -1.39 7.97 -0.31
N ILE A 59 -1.50 7.93 -1.64
CA ILE A 59 -1.45 6.66 -2.39
C ILE A 59 -0.13 5.95 -2.09
N ASP A 60 0.99 6.68 -2.14
CA ASP A 60 2.29 6.09 -1.86
C ASP A 60 2.37 5.52 -0.45
N SER A 61 1.78 6.22 0.54
CA SER A 61 1.76 5.71 1.91
C SER A 61 1.01 4.41 2.02
N VAL A 62 -0.16 4.31 1.38
CA VAL A 62 -0.93 3.07 1.40
C VAL A 62 -0.17 1.95 0.71
N VAL A 63 0.44 2.25 -0.44
CA VAL A 63 1.23 1.26 -1.18
C VAL A 63 2.37 0.73 -0.32
N VAL A 64 3.15 1.61 0.30
CA VAL A 64 4.27 1.21 1.15
C VAL A 64 3.78 0.37 2.32
N HIS A 65 2.69 0.80 2.96
CA HIS A 65 2.12 0.06 4.09
C HIS A 65 1.80 -1.38 3.70
N GLU A 66 1.09 -1.56 2.59
CA GLU A 66 0.68 -2.91 2.19
C GLU A 66 1.86 -3.75 1.71
N LEU A 67 2.83 -3.15 1.03
CA LEU A 67 4.03 -3.88 0.62
C LEU A 67 4.87 -4.31 1.83
N CYS A 68 4.91 -3.49 2.88
CA CYS A 68 5.62 -3.87 4.10
C CYS A 68 4.99 -5.11 4.75
N HIS A 69 3.68 -5.31 4.58
CA HIS A 69 3.00 -6.51 5.08
C HIS A 69 3.42 -7.78 4.35
N LEU A 70 4.04 -7.68 3.18
CA LEU A 70 4.60 -8.86 2.52
C LEU A 70 5.79 -9.41 3.28
N VAL A 71 6.46 -8.57 4.06
CA VAL A 71 7.63 -8.95 4.86
C VAL A 71 7.25 -9.17 6.32
N HIS A 72 6.45 -8.26 6.86
CA HIS A 72 6.03 -8.29 8.27
C HIS A 72 4.50 -8.27 8.33
N HIS A 73 3.89 -9.40 8.60
CA HIS A 73 2.43 -9.55 8.57
C HIS A 73 1.72 -8.85 9.73
N ASP A 74 2.43 -8.53 10.78
CA ASP A 74 1.88 -7.82 11.93
C ASP A 74 2.39 -6.37 11.95
N HIS A 75 1.88 -5.57 12.88
CA HIS A 75 2.31 -4.20 13.06
C HIS A 75 3.42 -4.10 14.12
N SER A 76 4.42 -4.97 14.00
CA SER A 76 5.57 -5.00 14.91
C SER A 76 6.46 -3.78 14.73
N PRO A 77 7.39 -3.53 15.67
CA PRO A 77 8.38 -2.45 15.48
C PRO A 77 9.16 -2.57 14.18
N ALA A 78 9.49 -3.81 13.76
CA ALA A 78 10.20 -4.03 12.50
C ALA A 78 9.35 -3.57 11.30
N PHE A 79 8.04 -3.81 11.34
CA PHE A 79 7.12 -3.34 10.31
C PHE A 79 7.18 -1.82 10.20
N TRP A 80 7.02 -1.12 11.32
CA TRP A 80 7.00 0.34 11.32
C TRP A 80 8.34 0.96 10.93
N ASP A 81 9.45 0.32 11.28
CA ASP A 81 10.77 0.77 10.84
C ASP A 81 10.87 0.71 9.31
N MET A 82 10.32 -0.35 8.72
CA MET A 82 10.32 -0.49 7.27
C MET A 82 9.42 0.57 6.61
N VAL A 83 8.26 0.83 7.18
CA VAL A 83 7.36 1.87 6.69
C VAL A 83 8.07 3.23 6.70
N ARG A 84 8.72 3.58 7.80
CA ARG A 84 9.43 4.86 7.91
C ARG A 84 10.55 4.98 6.89
N ARG A 85 11.18 3.88 6.55
CA ARG A 85 12.30 3.89 5.59
C ARG A 85 11.83 4.25 4.18
N TYR A 86 10.68 3.76 3.77
CA TYR A 86 10.22 3.91 2.40
C TYR A 86 9.13 4.95 2.20
N ASP A 87 8.39 5.27 3.24
CA ASP A 87 7.36 6.30 3.17
C ASP A 87 7.91 7.63 3.68
N VAL A 88 8.40 8.45 2.75
CA VAL A 88 9.02 9.73 3.10
C VAL A 88 8.02 10.72 3.68
N HIS A 89 6.74 10.48 3.49
CA HIS A 89 5.69 11.37 3.99
C HIS A 89 5.04 10.86 5.28
N PHE A 90 5.59 9.82 5.87
CA PHE A 90 4.97 9.14 7.01
C PHE A 90 4.65 10.08 8.16
N ARG A 91 5.56 10.98 8.49
CA ARG A 91 5.40 11.88 9.64
C ARG A 91 4.33 12.95 9.45
N SER A 92 4.03 13.31 8.22
CA SER A 92 3.07 14.36 7.94
C SER A 92 1.67 13.84 7.68
N LYS A 93 1.46 12.53 7.81
CA LYS A 93 0.19 11.91 7.48
C LYS A 93 -0.56 11.46 8.71
N ARG A 94 -1.88 11.53 8.61
CA ARG A 94 -2.78 10.95 9.60
C ARG A 94 -3.42 9.70 9.04
N TYR A 95 -2.63 8.95 8.33
CA TYR A 95 -3.06 7.72 7.71
C TYR A 95 -3.35 6.65 8.76
N GLN A 96 -4.52 6.05 8.66
CA GLN A 96 -4.95 4.99 9.56
C GLN A 96 -5.05 3.70 8.75
N PRO A 97 -4.03 2.86 8.79
CA PRO A 97 -4.03 1.61 8.01
C PRO A 97 -5.11 0.66 8.51
N GLY A 98 -5.70 -0.04 7.57
CA GLY A 98 -6.71 -1.03 7.87
C GLY A 98 -6.19 -2.30 8.49
#